data_d2f90d9c0262fe3178bf936e19bff985
#
_entry.id   d2f90d9c0262fe3178bf936e19bff985
#
_cell.length_a   1.000
_cell.length_b   1.000
_cell.length_c   1.000
_cell.angle_alpha   90.00
_cell.angle_beta   90.00
_cell.angle_gamma   90.00
#
_symmetry.space_group_name_H-M   'P 1'
#
loop_
_entity.id
_entity.type
_entity.pdbx_description
1 polymer ?
#
loop_
_entity_poly.entity_id
_entity_poly.type
_entity_poly.pdbx_seq_one_letter_code
_entity_poly.pdbx_strand_id
1 'polypeptide(L)'
;MASQSTKLSISSREVSNSRSTRRLRRQGQVPGVLYGGGDDAMPFAVDERELRHALAARGAVVELELGGEGTPAVLKDAQRHPVRGHTMHVDFLRVNLNVAIHSVVALELVGGDDAPGTIEGGVLEHVTREVNIEALPNDIPERLQVDVSSMQINDTLTLSAVTAPDGVTILDDLDETVVATLTPPKLQADLEALDEEAALEQETELVGEGEAPAADEGDAGAGDSGGGDAADESSE
;
A
#
# COMPACT_ATOMS: atom_id res chain seq x y z
N MET A 1 -9.00 23.05 -15.20
CA MET A 1 -10.06 23.45 -14.26
C MET A 1 -9.37 24.00 -13.02
N ALA A 2 -9.76 25.18 -12.51
CA ALA A 2 -9.11 25.76 -11.35
C ALA A 2 -9.33 24.85 -10.14
N SER A 3 -8.24 24.36 -9.52
CA SER A 3 -8.27 23.62 -8.27
C SER A 3 -8.92 24.51 -7.21
N GLN A 4 -10.06 24.09 -6.68
CA GLN A 4 -10.73 24.80 -5.61
C GLN A 4 -9.91 24.60 -4.34
N SER A 5 -9.18 25.64 -3.92
CA SER A 5 -8.54 25.64 -2.60
C SER A 5 -9.63 25.57 -1.53
N THR A 6 -9.63 24.52 -0.75
CA THR A 6 -10.57 24.38 0.37
C THR A 6 -10.07 25.19 1.54
N LYS A 7 -10.93 26.10 2.04
CA LYS A 7 -10.62 26.95 3.19
C LYS A 7 -10.92 26.21 4.49
N LEU A 8 -10.01 26.29 5.45
CA LEU A 8 -10.12 25.64 6.75
C LEU A 8 -9.79 26.64 7.86
N SER A 9 -10.76 26.94 8.70
CA SER A 9 -10.57 27.86 9.84
C SER A 9 -9.81 27.15 10.96
N ILE A 10 -8.67 27.71 11.36
CA ILE A 10 -7.85 27.17 12.44
C ILE A 10 -7.74 28.17 13.60
N SER A 11 -7.61 27.64 14.81
CA SER A 11 -7.35 28.46 16.01
C SER A 11 -5.96 28.14 16.57
N SER A 12 -5.16 29.16 16.84
CA SER A 12 -3.87 28.98 17.52
C SER A 12 -4.09 28.42 18.92
N ARG A 13 -3.21 27.52 19.34
CA ARG A 13 -3.23 26.95 20.69
C ARG A 13 -1.84 26.92 21.30
N GLU A 14 -1.77 26.97 22.61
CA GLU A 14 -0.52 26.69 23.33
C GLU A 14 -0.28 25.20 23.47
N VAL A 15 0.99 24.78 23.36
CA VAL A 15 1.40 23.41 23.63
C VAL A 15 1.19 23.10 25.09
N SER A 16 0.33 22.14 25.38
CA SER A 16 -0.05 21.77 26.73
C SER A 16 0.01 20.26 26.93
N ASN A 17 -0.32 19.80 28.11
CA ASN A 17 -0.21 18.39 28.51
C ASN A 17 -1.25 17.48 27.82
N SER A 18 -1.08 16.17 27.98
CA SER A 18 -1.97 15.15 27.37
C SER A 18 -3.44 15.24 27.84
N ARG A 19 -3.70 15.82 29.02
CA ARG A 19 -5.06 16.00 29.52
C ARG A 19 -5.83 17.05 28.73
N SER A 20 -5.20 18.19 28.39
CA SER A 20 -5.81 19.24 27.58
C SER A 20 -6.09 18.77 26.16
N THR A 21 -5.15 18.05 25.55
CA THR A 21 -5.33 17.46 24.22
C THR A 21 -6.49 16.45 24.17
N ARG A 22 -6.67 15.63 25.22
CA ARG A 22 -7.84 14.73 25.33
C ARG A 22 -9.15 15.51 25.49
N ARG A 23 -9.13 16.67 26.19
CA ARG A 23 -10.31 17.52 26.35
C ARG A 23 -10.70 18.14 25.00
N LEU A 24 -9.75 18.67 24.22
CA LEU A 24 -9.99 19.19 22.87
C LEU A 24 -10.66 18.15 21.98
N ARG A 25 -10.14 16.93 21.92
CA ARG A 25 -10.75 15.85 21.13
C ARG A 25 -12.16 15.48 21.58
N ARG A 26 -12.47 15.57 22.89
CA ARG A 26 -13.84 15.35 23.40
C ARG A 26 -14.79 16.47 23.00
N GLN A 27 -14.28 17.66 22.71
CA GLN A 27 -15.03 18.82 22.24
C GLN A 27 -15.22 18.82 20.71
N GLY A 28 -14.73 17.78 20.01
CA GLY A 28 -14.79 17.69 18.56
C GLY A 28 -13.70 18.51 17.85
N GLN A 29 -12.65 18.88 18.55
CA GLN A 29 -11.51 19.59 17.96
C GLN A 29 -10.33 18.65 17.77
N VAL A 30 -9.68 18.76 16.61
CA VAL A 30 -8.48 18.00 16.26
C VAL A 30 -7.27 18.91 16.46
N PRO A 31 -6.29 18.49 17.29
CA PRO A 31 -5.02 19.19 17.38
C PRO A 31 -4.16 18.93 16.15
N GLY A 32 -3.44 19.95 15.70
CA GLY A 32 -2.51 19.85 14.60
C GLY A 32 -1.28 20.74 14.78
N VAL A 33 -0.35 20.60 13.84
CA VAL A 33 0.85 21.43 13.74
C VAL A 33 1.01 21.90 12.30
N LEU A 34 1.28 23.18 12.13
CA LEU A 34 1.64 23.80 10.85
C LEU A 34 3.12 24.17 10.90
N TYR A 35 3.91 23.64 9.99
CA TYR A 35 5.35 23.89 9.91
C TYR A 35 5.82 24.06 8.46
N GLY A 36 7.09 24.43 8.27
CA GLY A 36 7.68 24.67 6.95
C GLY A 36 7.68 26.15 6.55
N GLY A 37 8.17 26.44 5.33
CA GLY A 37 8.26 27.80 4.81
C GLY A 37 9.35 28.70 5.45
N GLY A 38 10.17 28.14 6.35
CA GLY A 38 11.20 28.92 7.09
C GLY A 38 10.70 29.54 8.39
N ASP A 39 9.42 29.41 8.70
CA ASP A 39 8.81 29.90 9.94
C ASP A 39 8.77 28.82 11.02
N ASP A 40 8.61 29.26 12.27
CA ASP A 40 8.46 28.37 13.42
C ASP A 40 7.20 27.49 13.30
N ALA A 41 7.28 26.29 13.87
CA ALA A 41 6.16 25.38 13.96
C ALA A 41 5.03 25.95 14.83
N MET A 42 3.83 26.06 14.27
CA MET A 42 2.67 26.66 14.95
C MET A 42 1.66 25.55 15.30
N PRO A 43 1.43 25.32 16.60
CA PRO A 43 0.38 24.40 17.03
C PRO A 43 -0.99 25.07 16.90
N PHE A 44 -1.96 24.32 16.34
CA PHE A 44 -3.33 24.80 16.15
C PHE A 44 -4.37 23.74 16.56
N ALA A 45 -5.61 24.16 16.61
CA ALA A 45 -6.76 23.28 16.73
C ALA A 45 -7.78 23.61 15.64
N VAL A 46 -8.46 22.60 15.13
CA VAL A 46 -9.43 22.70 14.06
C VAL A 46 -10.67 21.88 14.40
N ASP A 47 -11.85 22.28 13.92
CA ASP A 47 -13.07 21.50 14.08
C ASP A 47 -12.99 20.19 13.26
N GLU A 48 -13.37 19.06 13.87
CA GLU A 48 -13.28 17.73 13.22
C GLU A 48 -14.16 17.63 11.97
N ARG A 49 -15.31 18.30 11.95
CA ARG A 49 -16.23 18.26 10.81
C ARG A 49 -15.70 19.05 9.64
N GLU A 50 -15.21 20.28 9.89
CA GLU A 50 -14.59 21.13 8.88
C GLU A 50 -13.36 20.45 8.29
N LEU A 51 -12.50 19.89 9.15
CA LEU A 51 -11.34 19.10 8.71
C LEU A 51 -11.74 17.93 7.83
N ARG A 52 -12.76 17.16 8.22
CA ARG A 52 -13.23 16.02 7.43
C ARG A 52 -13.75 16.45 6.06
N HIS A 53 -14.46 17.57 5.99
CA HIS A 53 -14.92 18.14 4.71
C HIS A 53 -13.74 18.64 3.87
N ALA A 54 -12.78 19.31 4.48
CA ALA A 54 -11.57 19.77 3.79
C ALA A 54 -10.75 18.61 3.23
N LEU A 55 -10.58 17.54 4.00
CA LEU A 55 -9.89 16.33 3.55
C LEU A 55 -10.69 15.50 2.53
N ALA A 56 -12.02 15.59 2.53
CA ALA A 56 -12.88 14.92 1.55
C ALA A 56 -13.01 15.71 0.26
N ALA A 57 -12.82 17.02 0.28
CA ALA A 57 -12.87 17.91 -0.88
C ALA A 57 -11.64 17.75 -1.82
N ARG A 58 -10.79 16.77 -1.53
CA ARG A 58 -9.77 16.20 -2.42
C ARG A 58 -8.91 17.23 -3.18
N GLY A 59 -8.54 18.33 -2.53
CA GLY A 59 -7.52 19.24 -3.02
C GLY A 59 -6.19 18.95 -2.32
N ALA A 60 -5.10 18.88 -3.04
CA ALA A 60 -3.77 18.74 -2.41
C ALA A 60 -3.44 19.96 -1.53
N VAL A 61 -3.96 21.14 -1.88
CA VAL A 61 -3.72 22.40 -1.17
C VAL A 61 -4.94 22.82 -0.39
N VAL A 62 -4.73 23.08 0.90
CA VAL A 62 -5.73 23.63 1.82
C VAL A 62 -5.28 25.03 2.24
N GLU A 63 -6.16 26.02 2.16
CA GLU A 63 -5.93 27.35 2.66
C GLU A 63 -6.31 27.43 4.14
N LEU A 64 -5.30 27.51 5.02
CA LEU A 64 -5.51 27.58 6.46
C LEU A 64 -5.73 29.05 6.87
N GLU A 65 -6.93 29.38 7.38
CA GLU A 65 -7.26 30.72 7.84
C GLU A 65 -6.99 30.86 9.34
N LEU A 66 -6.01 31.66 9.70
CA LEU A 66 -5.71 32.04 11.08
C LEU A 66 -5.97 33.53 11.28
N GLY A 67 -7.02 33.88 11.99
CA GLY A 67 -7.32 35.28 12.29
C GLY A 67 -7.58 36.18 11.09
N GLY A 68 -7.89 35.61 9.92
CA GLY A 68 -8.16 36.33 8.67
C GLY A 68 -6.99 36.33 7.66
N GLU A 69 -5.87 35.75 8.02
CA GLU A 69 -4.76 35.51 7.10
C GLU A 69 -4.84 34.05 6.57
N GLY A 70 -4.86 33.90 5.24
CA GLY A 70 -4.85 32.60 4.56
C GLY A 70 -3.43 32.15 4.25
N THR A 71 -3.04 30.98 4.75
CA THR A 71 -1.73 30.37 4.48
C THR A 71 -1.95 29.08 3.67
N PRO A 72 -1.37 28.95 2.46
CA PRO A 72 -1.45 27.73 1.70
C PRO A 72 -0.62 26.63 2.36
N ALA A 73 -1.23 25.50 2.57
CA ALA A 73 -0.59 24.34 3.19
C ALA A 73 -1.06 23.03 2.54
N VAL A 74 -0.22 22.02 2.60
CA VAL A 74 -0.51 20.66 2.16
C VAL A 74 -0.57 19.74 3.37
N LEU A 75 -1.53 18.80 3.36
CA LEU A 75 -1.60 17.76 4.38
C LEU A 75 -0.39 16.83 4.22
N LYS A 76 0.44 16.74 5.26
CA LYS A 76 1.61 15.84 5.27
C LYS A 76 1.29 14.51 5.93
N ASP A 77 0.57 14.54 7.06
CA ASP A 77 0.15 13.33 7.78
C ASP A 77 -1.19 13.55 8.49
N ALA A 78 -1.99 12.50 8.57
CA ALA A 78 -3.26 12.48 9.29
C ALA A 78 -3.40 11.20 10.09
N GLN A 79 -3.15 11.28 11.38
CA GLN A 79 -3.29 10.16 12.29
C GLN A 79 -4.76 9.88 12.60
N ARG A 80 -5.24 8.70 12.24
CA ARG A 80 -6.61 8.25 12.51
C ARG A 80 -6.66 7.25 13.65
N HIS A 81 -7.74 7.29 14.41
CA HIS A 81 -7.97 6.30 15.47
C HIS A 81 -8.32 4.95 14.83
N PRO A 82 -7.57 3.83 15.14
CA PRO A 82 -7.71 2.56 14.42
C PRO A 82 -9.11 1.94 14.51
N VAL A 83 -9.83 2.15 15.64
CA VAL A 83 -11.15 1.55 15.85
C VAL A 83 -12.29 2.51 15.49
N ARG A 84 -12.15 3.79 15.83
CA ARG A 84 -13.23 4.78 15.67
C ARG A 84 -13.16 5.56 14.36
N GLY A 85 -12.04 5.51 13.64
CA GLY A 85 -11.85 6.17 12.37
C GLY A 85 -11.75 7.72 12.41
N HIS A 86 -11.97 8.37 13.57
CA HIS A 86 -11.85 9.81 13.67
C HIS A 86 -10.37 10.26 13.64
N THR A 87 -10.12 11.46 13.13
CA THR A 87 -8.78 12.03 13.06
C THR A 87 -8.32 12.46 14.46
N MET A 88 -7.13 12.01 14.86
CA MET A 88 -6.55 12.34 16.16
C MET A 88 -5.51 13.47 16.11
N HIS A 89 -4.79 13.57 15.00
CA HIS A 89 -3.77 14.58 14.77
C HIS A 89 -3.65 14.86 13.28
N VAL A 90 -3.28 16.09 12.92
CA VAL A 90 -2.98 16.47 11.54
C VAL A 90 -1.73 17.33 11.49
N ASP A 91 -0.92 17.06 10.49
CA ASP A 91 0.31 17.77 10.20
C ASP A 91 0.17 18.46 8.85
N PHE A 92 0.25 19.79 8.86
CA PHE A 92 0.26 20.59 7.64
C PHE A 92 1.63 21.18 7.39
N LEU A 93 2.05 21.11 6.13
CA LEU A 93 3.28 21.73 5.63
C LEU A 93 2.91 23.02 4.87
N ARG A 94 3.47 24.16 5.27
CA ARG A 94 3.37 25.40 4.48
C ARG A 94 4.08 25.21 3.17
N VAL A 95 3.45 25.57 2.08
CA VAL A 95 4.00 25.41 0.74
C VAL A 95 3.97 26.72 -0.04
N ASN A 96 4.98 26.89 -0.87
CA ASN A 96 4.99 27.93 -1.88
C ASN A 96 4.39 27.35 -3.16
N LEU A 97 3.36 27.98 -3.70
CA LEU A 97 2.65 27.49 -4.89
C LEU A 97 3.53 27.39 -6.14
N ASN A 98 4.69 28.03 -6.14
CA ASN A 98 5.63 28.06 -7.27
C ASN A 98 6.82 27.11 -7.11
N VAL A 99 6.82 26.26 -6.09
CA VAL A 99 7.92 25.29 -5.84
C VAL A 99 7.34 23.89 -5.92
N ALA A 100 7.98 23.01 -6.70
CA ALA A 100 7.60 21.61 -6.77
C ALA A 100 7.81 20.92 -5.40
N ILE A 101 6.88 20.08 -5.04
CA ILE A 101 6.91 19.31 -3.79
C ILE A 101 6.74 17.82 -4.05
N HIS A 102 7.33 17.00 -3.18
CA HIS A 102 7.12 15.56 -3.19
C HIS A 102 5.82 15.22 -2.45
N SER A 103 4.96 14.47 -3.11
CA SER A 103 3.68 14.02 -2.57
C SER A 103 3.42 12.57 -2.93
N VAL A 104 2.56 11.93 -2.17
CA VAL A 104 2.10 10.56 -2.44
C VAL A 104 0.68 10.63 -2.98
N VAL A 105 0.45 9.98 -4.13
CA VAL A 105 -0.85 9.96 -4.79
C VAL A 105 -1.36 8.53 -4.90
N ALA A 106 -2.64 8.33 -4.62
CA ALA A 106 -3.28 7.03 -4.73
C ALA A 106 -3.48 6.62 -6.19
N LEU A 107 -3.20 5.35 -6.51
CA LEU A 107 -3.55 4.72 -7.77
C LEU A 107 -4.96 4.14 -7.67
N GLU A 108 -5.75 4.32 -8.72
CA GLU A 108 -7.08 3.74 -8.85
C GLU A 108 -7.13 2.89 -10.12
N LEU A 109 -7.46 1.61 -9.96
CA LEU A 109 -7.64 0.69 -11.10
C LEU A 109 -9.03 0.91 -11.70
N VAL A 110 -9.09 1.10 -13.02
CA VAL A 110 -10.34 1.29 -13.77
C VAL A 110 -10.52 0.13 -14.72
N GLY A 111 -11.76 -0.39 -14.83
CA GLY A 111 -12.09 -1.47 -15.78
C GLY A 111 -11.71 -2.88 -15.29
N GLY A 112 -11.47 -3.08 -13.99
CA GLY A 112 -11.10 -4.39 -13.46
C GLY A 112 -12.16 -5.49 -13.65
N ASP A 113 -13.45 -5.12 -13.61
CA ASP A 113 -14.56 -6.06 -13.80
C ASP A 113 -14.75 -6.43 -15.30
N ASP A 114 -14.29 -5.57 -16.20
CA ASP A 114 -14.40 -5.76 -17.65
C ASP A 114 -13.19 -6.50 -18.24
N ALA A 115 -12.13 -6.70 -17.44
CA ALA A 115 -10.93 -7.40 -17.88
C ALA A 115 -11.22 -8.85 -18.26
N PRO A 116 -10.75 -9.33 -19.43
CA PRO A 116 -11.01 -10.72 -19.88
C PRO A 116 -10.52 -11.73 -18.89
N GLY A 117 -9.37 -11.51 -18.25
CA GLY A 117 -8.87 -12.44 -17.24
C GLY A 117 -9.71 -12.48 -15.98
N THR A 118 -10.39 -11.39 -15.58
CA THR A 118 -11.35 -11.40 -14.46
C THR A 118 -12.63 -12.14 -14.84
N ILE A 119 -13.10 -11.99 -16.08
CA ILE A 119 -14.28 -12.72 -16.61
C ILE A 119 -14.00 -14.25 -16.65
N GLU A 120 -12.78 -14.65 -16.95
CA GLU A 120 -12.34 -16.06 -16.93
C GLU A 120 -12.15 -16.62 -15.51
N GLY A 121 -12.35 -15.80 -14.49
CA GLY A 121 -12.28 -16.20 -13.07
C GLY A 121 -10.96 -15.86 -12.39
N GLY A 122 -10.07 -15.13 -13.03
CA GLY A 122 -8.84 -14.61 -12.43
C GLY A 122 -9.10 -13.63 -11.30
N VAL A 123 -8.14 -13.51 -10.40
CA VAL A 123 -8.18 -12.57 -9.27
C VAL A 123 -7.25 -11.42 -9.56
N LEU A 124 -7.82 -10.20 -9.65
CA LEU A 124 -7.07 -8.96 -9.80
C LEU A 124 -6.53 -8.53 -8.44
N GLU A 125 -5.22 -8.49 -8.31
CA GLU A 125 -4.53 -8.03 -7.13
C GLU A 125 -3.91 -6.64 -7.38
N HIS A 126 -4.28 -5.67 -6.55
CA HIS A 126 -3.71 -4.33 -6.55
C HIS A 126 -2.50 -4.30 -5.61
N VAL A 127 -1.30 -4.42 -6.18
CA VAL A 127 -0.04 -4.52 -5.45
C VAL A 127 0.39 -3.16 -4.91
N THR A 128 0.60 -2.18 -5.79
CA THR A 128 1.02 -0.83 -5.41
C THR A 128 -0.16 0.12 -5.50
N ARG A 129 -0.57 0.66 -4.35
CA ARG A 129 -1.74 1.54 -4.24
C ARG A 129 -1.41 3.02 -4.18
N GLU A 130 -0.15 3.35 -3.96
CA GLU A 130 0.33 4.71 -3.78
C GLU A 130 1.64 4.88 -4.54
N VAL A 131 1.84 6.04 -5.14
CA VAL A 131 3.03 6.38 -5.94
C VAL A 131 3.56 7.74 -5.50
N ASN A 132 4.89 7.84 -5.41
CA ASN A 132 5.59 9.09 -5.12
C ASN A 132 5.69 9.93 -6.37
N ILE A 133 5.23 11.16 -6.29
CA ILE A 133 5.28 12.13 -7.38
C ILE A 133 5.95 13.43 -6.95
N GLU A 134 6.52 14.14 -7.90
CA GLU A 134 6.95 15.52 -7.78
C GLU A 134 6.10 16.40 -8.70
N ALA A 135 5.43 17.39 -8.13
CA ALA A 135 4.59 18.30 -8.87
C ALA A 135 4.45 19.65 -8.15
N LEU A 136 3.95 20.67 -8.85
CA LEU A 136 3.51 21.90 -8.19
C LEU A 136 2.27 21.60 -7.33
N PRO A 137 2.09 22.28 -6.18
CA PRO A 137 0.97 22.04 -5.28
C PRO A 137 -0.42 22.10 -5.94
N ASN A 138 -0.57 22.94 -6.98
CA ASN A 138 -1.82 23.09 -7.71
C ASN A 138 -2.06 22.00 -8.77
N ASP A 139 -1.00 21.31 -9.20
CA ASP A 139 -1.05 20.33 -10.29
C ASP A 139 -1.06 18.88 -9.75
N ILE A 140 -1.01 18.71 -8.43
CA ILE A 140 -1.09 17.40 -7.80
C ILE A 140 -2.50 16.81 -8.02
N PRO A 141 -2.62 15.67 -8.73
CA PRO A 141 -3.91 15.02 -8.94
C PRO A 141 -4.37 14.31 -7.66
N GLU A 142 -5.67 14.18 -7.50
CA GLU A 142 -6.26 13.44 -6.36
C GLU A 142 -5.95 11.94 -6.44
N ARG A 143 -5.93 11.41 -7.64
CA ARG A 143 -5.66 10.01 -7.96
C ARG A 143 -5.10 9.89 -9.37
N LEU A 144 -4.32 8.87 -9.60
CA LEU A 144 -3.89 8.44 -10.91
C LEU A 144 -4.72 7.22 -11.31
N GLN A 145 -5.35 7.28 -12.48
CA GLN A 145 -6.15 6.18 -13.01
C GLN A 145 -5.32 5.30 -13.91
N VAL A 146 -5.47 4.00 -13.71
CA VAL A 146 -4.78 2.96 -14.49
C VAL A 146 -5.83 2.05 -15.09
N ASP A 147 -5.85 1.95 -16.40
CA ASP A 147 -6.76 1.10 -17.14
C ASP A 147 -6.24 -0.35 -17.15
N VAL A 148 -7.02 -1.24 -16.56
CA VAL A 148 -6.73 -2.69 -16.47
C VAL A 148 -7.72 -3.52 -17.29
N SER A 149 -8.57 -2.88 -18.10
CA SER A 149 -9.63 -3.55 -18.89
C SER A 149 -9.12 -4.53 -19.94
N SER A 150 -7.83 -4.48 -20.30
CA SER A 150 -7.22 -5.38 -21.29
C SER A 150 -6.40 -6.52 -20.70
N MET A 151 -6.31 -6.64 -19.36
CA MET A 151 -5.47 -7.61 -18.70
C MET A 151 -5.99 -9.04 -18.84
N GLN A 152 -5.08 -9.99 -19.12
CA GLN A 152 -5.32 -11.43 -19.17
C GLN A 152 -4.78 -12.11 -17.90
N ILE A 153 -5.14 -13.39 -17.71
CA ILE A 153 -4.60 -14.19 -16.61
C ILE A 153 -3.07 -14.32 -16.77
N ASN A 154 -2.35 -14.13 -15.66
CA ASN A 154 -0.89 -14.05 -15.54
C ASN A 154 -0.25 -12.76 -16.08
N ASP A 155 -1.04 -11.75 -16.44
CA ASP A 155 -0.50 -10.46 -16.80
C ASP A 155 -0.11 -9.66 -15.55
N THR A 156 0.99 -8.91 -15.70
CA THR A 156 1.49 -7.97 -14.70
C THR A 156 1.58 -6.58 -15.32
N LEU A 157 0.93 -5.61 -14.70
CA LEU A 157 0.96 -4.22 -15.13
C LEU A 157 1.94 -3.45 -14.26
N THR A 158 2.90 -2.79 -14.91
CA THR A 158 3.91 -1.93 -14.25
C THR A 158 3.48 -0.46 -14.29
N LEU A 159 4.20 0.37 -13.55
CA LEU A 159 3.93 1.80 -13.45
C LEU A 159 4.12 2.54 -14.80
N SER A 160 4.83 1.94 -15.76
CA SER A 160 5.00 2.49 -17.13
C SER A 160 3.69 2.64 -17.91
N ALA A 161 2.65 1.88 -17.54
CA ALA A 161 1.31 1.98 -18.15
C ALA A 161 0.47 3.14 -17.58
N VAL A 162 0.94 3.80 -16.53
CA VAL A 162 0.22 4.91 -15.89
C VAL A 162 0.46 6.19 -16.67
N THR A 163 -0.61 6.84 -17.10
CA THR A 163 -0.52 8.14 -17.74
C THR A 163 -0.46 9.25 -16.69
N ALA A 164 0.72 9.86 -16.54
CA ALA A 164 0.86 11.05 -15.70
C ALA A 164 0.21 12.26 -16.38
N PRO A 165 -0.56 13.08 -15.64
CA PRO A 165 -1.05 14.35 -16.15
C PRO A 165 0.08 15.37 -16.32
N ASP A 166 -0.23 16.46 -17.06
CA ASP A 166 0.74 17.52 -17.30
C ASP A 166 1.25 18.14 -15.99
N GLY A 167 2.57 18.30 -15.88
CA GLY A 167 3.21 18.91 -14.69
C GLY A 167 3.52 17.95 -13.54
N VAL A 168 3.26 16.65 -13.69
CA VAL A 168 3.54 15.61 -12.68
C VAL A 168 4.68 14.73 -13.14
N THR A 169 5.71 14.60 -12.30
CA THR A 169 6.83 13.67 -12.51
C THR A 169 6.72 12.54 -11.50
N ILE A 170 6.68 11.29 -11.97
CA ILE A 170 6.71 10.11 -11.12
C ILE A 170 8.16 9.87 -10.70
N LEU A 171 8.39 9.68 -9.40
CA LEU A 171 9.72 9.46 -8.83
C LEU A 171 10.06 7.98 -8.67
N ASP A 172 9.04 7.13 -8.60
CA ASP A 172 9.21 5.69 -8.47
C ASP A 172 9.64 5.08 -9.80
N ASP A 173 10.32 3.93 -9.75
CA ASP A 173 10.77 3.21 -10.92
C ASP A 173 9.59 2.70 -11.75
N LEU A 174 9.51 3.17 -13.00
CA LEU A 174 8.38 2.88 -13.89
C LEU A 174 8.32 1.41 -14.32
N ASP A 175 9.48 0.76 -14.47
CA ASP A 175 9.57 -0.60 -15.00
C ASP A 175 9.61 -1.68 -13.90
N GLU A 176 10.16 -1.35 -12.71
CA GLU A 176 10.26 -2.29 -11.59
C GLU A 176 9.01 -2.30 -10.70
N THR A 177 8.28 -1.17 -10.64
CA THR A 177 7.11 -1.08 -9.76
C THR A 177 5.87 -1.71 -10.38
N VAL A 178 5.46 -2.83 -9.81
CA VAL A 178 4.23 -3.53 -10.22
C VAL A 178 3.02 -2.85 -9.60
N VAL A 179 2.07 -2.45 -10.43
CA VAL A 179 0.80 -1.80 -10.04
C VAL A 179 -0.28 -2.84 -9.78
N ALA A 180 -0.49 -3.73 -10.74
CA ALA A 180 -1.52 -4.75 -10.66
C ALA A 180 -1.03 -6.06 -11.26
N THR A 181 -1.52 -7.17 -10.72
CA THR A 181 -1.27 -8.51 -11.23
C THR A 181 -2.60 -9.26 -11.28
N LEU A 182 -2.82 -10.00 -12.35
CA LEU A 182 -4.00 -10.82 -12.51
C LEU A 182 -3.62 -12.30 -12.43
N THR A 183 -3.95 -12.94 -11.30
CA THR A 183 -3.58 -14.34 -10.99
C THR A 183 -4.73 -15.29 -11.31
N PRO A 184 -4.44 -16.55 -11.73
CA PRO A 184 -5.48 -17.55 -11.92
C PRO A 184 -6.20 -17.87 -10.61
N PRO A 185 -7.45 -18.35 -10.64
CA PRO A 185 -8.15 -18.77 -9.44
C PRO A 185 -7.43 -19.95 -8.78
N LYS A 186 -7.35 -19.96 -7.45
CA LYS A 186 -6.62 -20.99 -6.68
C LYS A 186 -6.94 -22.42 -7.07
N LEU A 187 -8.19 -22.71 -7.43
CA LEU A 187 -8.62 -24.02 -7.88
C LEU A 187 -7.94 -24.48 -9.19
N GLN A 188 -7.69 -23.56 -10.12
CA GLN A 188 -6.97 -23.87 -11.37
C GLN A 188 -5.48 -24.01 -11.13
N ALA A 189 -4.90 -23.16 -10.29
CA ALA A 189 -3.49 -23.25 -9.92
C ALA A 189 -3.17 -24.57 -9.18
N ASP A 190 -4.07 -25.02 -8.29
CA ASP A 190 -3.93 -26.31 -7.60
C ASP A 190 -4.08 -27.49 -8.56
N LEU A 191 -4.97 -27.38 -9.57
CA LEU A 191 -5.13 -28.43 -10.59
C LEU A 191 -3.93 -28.48 -11.55
N GLU A 192 -3.43 -27.35 -12.01
CA GLU A 192 -2.23 -27.27 -12.86
C GLU A 192 -0.99 -27.78 -12.12
N ALA A 193 -0.84 -27.46 -10.81
CA ALA A 193 0.24 -28.01 -9.99
C ALA A 193 0.16 -29.51 -9.81
N LEU A 194 -1.04 -30.09 -9.67
CA LEU A 194 -1.27 -31.54 -9.59
C LEU A 194 -0.99 -32.22 -10.92
N ASP A 195 -1.36 -31.59 -12.05
CA ASP A 195 -1.08 -32.14 -13.39
C ASP A 195 0.42 -32.09 -13.72
N GLU A 196 1.13 -31.04 -13.28
CA GLU A 196 2.59 -30.90 -13.44
C GLU A 196 3.34 -31.95 -12.58
N GLU A 197 2.89 -32.17 -11.33
CA GLU A 197 3.43 -33.21 -10.44
C GLU A 197 3.18 -34.62 -11.00
N ALA A 198 1.99 -34.87 -11.53
CA ALA A 198 1.65 -36.12 -12.18
C ALA A 198 2.45 -36.38 -13.50
N ALA A 199 2.76 -35.31 -14.26
CA ALA A 199 3.59 -35.38 -15.44
C ALA A 199 5.06 -35.68 -15.10
N LEU A 200 5.58 -35.11 -14.04
CA LEU A 200 6.93 -35.39 -13.54
C LEU A 200 7.05 -36.83 -13.00
N GLU A 201 6.03 -37.35 -12.33
CA GLU A 201 6.01 -38.75 -11.87
C GLU A 201 6.01 -39.75 -13.05
N GLN A 202 5.27 -39.45 -14.13
CA GLN A 202 5.26 -40.27 -15.32
C GLN A 202 6.60 -40.27 -16.08
N GLU A 203 7.30 -39.13 -16.09
CA GLU A 203 8.62 -39.03 -16.74
C GLU A 203 9.70 -39.78 -15.94
N THR A 204 9.58 -39.87 -14.62
CA THR A 204 10.48 -40.65 -13.76
C THR A 204 10.21 -42.16 -13.83
N GLU A 205 8.97 -42.64 -14.07
CA GLU A 205 8.67 -44.06 -14.26
C GLU A 205 9.17 -44.56 -15.61
N LEU A 206 9.18 -43.75 -16.67
CA LEU A 206 9.65 -44.15 -17.99
C LEU A 206 11.19 -44.31 -18.10
N VAL A 207 11.95 -43.72 -17.17
CA VAL A 207 13.42 -43.82 -17.11
C VAL A 207 13.90 -45.03 -16.27
N GLY A 208 12.97 -45.64 -15.47
CA GLY A 208 13.29 -46.73 -14.54
C GLY A 208 13.21 -48.15 -15.10
N GLU A 209 12.75 -48.37 -16.36
CA GLU A 209 12.56 -49.68 -16.93
C GLU A 209 13.61 -50.02 -17.99
N GLY A 210 14.84 -50.20 -17.56
CA GLY A 210 15.93 -50.62 -18.45
C GLY A 210 17.24 -50.82 -17.73
N GLU A 211 17.33 -51.82 -16.84
CA GLU A 211 18.52 -52.65 -16.71
C GLU A 211 18.37 -53.62 -15.52
N ALA A 212 18.09 -54.85 -15.81
CA ALA A 212 18.35 -55.96 -14.91
C ALA A 212 19.77 -56.44 -15.13
N PRO A 213 20.60 -56.64 -14.09
CA PRO A 213 21.64 -57.63 -14.15
C PRO A 213 21.44 -58.77 -13.14
N ALA A 214 21.76 -59.92 -13.62
CA ALA A 214 21.84 -61.23 -13.08
C ALA A 214 22.44 -61.37 -11.68
N ALA A 215 21.99 -62.43 -11.05
CA ALA A 215 22.42 -63.06 -9.83
C ALA A 215 23.93 -63.13 -9.58
N ASP A 216 24.32 -63.01 -8.34
CA ASP A 216 25.37 -63.79 -7.72
C ASP A 216 25.04 -64.04 -6.24
N GLU A 217 25.17 -65.29 -5.87
CA GLU A 217 24.96 -65.90 -4.57
C GLU A 217 26.14 -65.57 -3.65
N GLY A 218 25.91 -65.45 -2.32
CA GLY A 218 27.04 -65.61 -1.40
C GLY A 218 26.81 -65.07 -0.01
N ASP A 219 26.32 -65.95 0.82
CA ASP A 219 26.80 -66.36 2.15
C ASP A 219 26.69 -65.43 3.36
N ALA A 220 26.00 -65.98 4.33
CA ALA A 220 26.06 -65.99 5.77
C ALA A 220 26.87 -64.94 6.59
N GLY A 221 26.23 -64.48 7.68
CA GLY A 221 26.98 -63.89 8.83
C GLY A 221 26.07 -63.31 9.90
N ALA A 222 25.82 -64.10 10.87
CA ALA A 222 25.12 -63.86 12.13
C ALA A 222 25.80 -62.79 13.05
N GLY A 223 25.03 -62.24 13.97
CA GLY A 223 25.54 -61.62 15.17
C GLY A 223 24.86 -60.28 15.48
N ASP A 224 23.97 -60.27 16.30
CA ASP A 224 23.88 -60.26 17.80
C ASP A 224 23.87 -58.87 18.40
N SER A 225 22.80 -58.67 19.16
CA SER A 225 22.64 -57.99 20.45
C SER A 225 22.93 -56.50 20.67
N GLY A 226 21.98 -55.95 21.37
CA GLY A 226 22.14 -55.05 22.52
C GLY A 226 21.82 -53.58 22.22
N GLY A 227 20.86 -52.97 22.79
CA GLY A 227 20.44 -52.95 24.16
C GLY A 227 20.76 -51.59 24.77
N GLY A 228 19.79 -50.99 25.41
CA GLY A 228 19.99 -49.94 26.38
C GLY A 228 19.61 -48.52 25.88
N ASP A 229 18.56 -47.98 26.29
CA ASP A 229 17.98 -47.63 27.60
C ASP A 229 18.43 -46.21 28.09
N ALA A 230 17.43 -45.54 28.60
CA ALA A 230 17.45 -44.44 29.56
C ALA A 230 17.72 -43.03 29.02
N ALA A 231 16.67 -42.20 28.99
CA ALA A 231 16.20 -41.40 30.16
C ALA A 231 17.12 -40.22 30.47
N ASP A 232 16.60 -39.09 30.53
CA ASP A 232 16.28 -38.31 31.72
C ASP A 232 16.51 -36.81 31.55
N GLU A 233 15.47 -36.14 31.92
CA GLU A 233 15.33 -34.94 32.77
C GLU A 233 16.03 -33.60 32.45
N SER A 234 15.16 -32.68 32.44
CA SER A 234 14.95 -31.53 33.31
C SER A 234 15.66 -30.21 33.04
N SER A 235 14.79 -29.21 33.07
CA SER A 235 14.89 -27.89 33.76
C SER A 235 16.02 -26.94 33.32
N GLU A 236 15.75 -25.74 33.04
CA GLU A 236 15.25 -24.60 33.85
C GLU A 236 14.80 -23.44 32.92
#